data_4c7482202464269478f1a8b389746de0
#
_entry.id   4c7482202464269478f1a8b389746de0
#
_cell.length_a   1.000
_cell.length_b   1.000
_cell.length_c   1.000
_cell.angle_alpha   90.00
_cell.angle_beta   90.00
_cell.angle_gamma   90.00
#
_symmetry.space_group_name_H-M   'P 1'
#
loop_
_entity.id
_entity.type
_entity.pdbx_description
1 polymer ?
#
loop_
_entity_poly.entity_id
_entity_poly.type
_entity_poly.pdbx_seq_one_letter_code
_entity_poly.pdbx_strand_id
1 'polypeptide(L)'
;MEFDDEAGRVIKITVPPKFGLIPAVISVPQVNLRDDPAIPPFRNETGIVHATPVEYLERWQAANEVFGDDVRLTSVIQWSDGMFSFAISQPQYHGEPATDREIEHFFTAAGWSRVWPNSRFILG
;
A
#
# COMPACT_ATOMS: atom_id res chain seq x y z
N MET A 1 -8.25 7.05 13.81
CA MET A 1 -9.42 6.96 12.91
C MET A 1 -10.58 7.73 13.53
N GLU A 2 -11.16 8.60 12.77
CA GLU A 2 -12.32 9.38 13.19
C GLU A 2 -13.50 9.08 12.27
N PHE A 3 -14.71 9.28 12.76
CA PHE A 3 -15.93 9.06 11.99
C PHE A 3 -16.60 10.38 11.67
N ASP A 4 -17.00 10.54 10.42
CA ASP A 4 -17.85 11.62 9.98
C ASP A 4 -19.28 11.10 9.91
N ASP A 5 -19.99 11.23 11.01
CA ASP A 5 -21.36 10.69 11.16
C ASP A 5 -22.36 11.30 10.21
N GLU A 6 -22.17 12.57 9.84
CA GLU A 6 -23.09 13.27 8.91
C GLU A 6 -23.02 12.72 7.49
N ALA A 7 -21.81 12.33 7.05
CA ALA A 7 -21.59 11.78 5.71
C ALA A 7 -21.49 10.27 5.65
N GLY A 8 -21.53 9.57 6.78
CA GLY A 8 -21.31 8.12 6.84
C GLY A 8 -19.90 7.75 6.39
N ARG A 9 -18.92 8.57 6.67
CA ARG A 9 -17.54 8.41 6.22
C ARG A 9 -16.60 8.27 7.41
N VAL A 10 -15.46 7.63 7.15
CA VAL A 10 -14.38 7.46 8.12
C VAL A 10 -13.23 8.38 7.70
N ILE A 11 -12.64 9.08 8.65
CA ILE A 11 -11.47 9.92 8.43
C ILE A 11 -10.25 9.19 8.98
N LYS A 12 -9.22 9.07 8.15
CA LYS A 12 -7.92 8.51 8.52
C LYS A 12 -6.85 9.57 8.38
N ILE A 13 -5.97 9.63 9.38
CA ILE A 13 -4.86 10.59 9.40
C ILE A 13 -3.56 9.81 9.44
N THR A 14 -2.64 10.12 8.53
CA THR A 14 -1.31 9.49 8.54
C THR A 14 -0.51 9.97 9.75
N VAL A 15 0.35 9.09 10.27
CA VAL A 15 1.26 9.41 11.37
C VAL A 15 2.63 9.72 10.79
N PRO A 16 3.10 10.98 10.84
CA PRO A 16 4.39 11.34 10.28
C PRO A 16 5.55 10.58 10.94
N PRO A 17 6.60 10.24 10.19
CA PRO A 17 6.80 10.47 8.75
C PRO A 17 6.31 9.32 7.88
N LYS A 18 5.36 8.52 8.35
CA LYS A 18 4.94 7.27 7.71
C LYS A 18 3.73 7.48 6.80
N PHE A 19 3.85 7.05 5.55
CA PHE A 19 2.78 7.10 4.54
C PHE A 19 2.46 5.70 3.99
N GLY A 20 2.60 4.68 4.82
CA GLY A 20 2.34 3.31 4.45
C GLY A 20 3.55 2.60 3.84
N LEU A 21 3.31 1.38 3.40
CA LEU A 21 4.34 0.51 2.83
C LEU A 21 3.93 0.11 1.42
N ILE A 22 4.91 0.06 0.53
CA ILE A 22 4.72 -0.37 -0.86
C ILE A 22 5.78 -1.41 -1.24
N PRO A 23 5.47 -2.32 -2.19
CA PRO A 23 6.48 -3.17 -2.77
C PRO A 23 7.40 -2.35 -3.69
N ALA A 24 8.68 -2.69 -3.68
CA ALA A 24 9.68 -2.08 -4.53
C ALA A 24 10.75 -3.11 -4.88
N VAL A 25 11.43 -2.87 -6.00
CA VAL A 25 12.61 -3.66 -6.34
C VAL A 25 13.79 -3.09 -5.55
N ILE A 26 14.40 -3.94 -4.73
CA ILE A 26 15.56 -3.57 -3.92
C ILE A 26 16.78 -4.37 -4.33
N SER A 27 17.96 -3.79 -4.16
CA SER A 27 19.23 -4.44 -4.42
C SER A 27 19.76 -5.02 -3.11
N VAL A 28 19.99 -6.34 -3.11
CA VAL A 28 20.51 -7.04 -1.92
C VAL A 28 21.87 -7.66 -2.21
N PRO A 29 22.78 -7.72 -1.22
CA PRO A 29 24.06 -8.40 -1.40
C PRO A 29 23.87 -9.86 -1.75
N GLN A 30 24.66 -10.34 -2.71
CA GLN A 30 24.63 -11.74 -3.15
C GLN A 30 25.84 -12.47 -2.62
N VAL A 31 25.60 -13.64 -2.01
CA VAL A 31 26.67 -14.49 -1.50
C VAL A 31 27.39 -15.14 -2.67
N ASN A 32 28.72 -15.02 -2.69
CA ASN A 32 29.58 -15.62 -3.69
C ASN A 32 30.70 -16.42 -3.00
N LEU A 33 30.39 -17.64 -2.63
CA LEU A 33 31.30 -18.50 -1.87
C LEU A 33 32.52 -18.97 -2.68
N ARG A 34 32.45 -18.90 -4.01
CA ARG A 34 33.52 -19.36 -4.90
C ARG A 34 34.32 -18.24 -5.54
N ASP A 35 34.00 -17.01 -5.16
CA ASP A 35 34.63 -15.81 -5.72
C ASP A 35 34.59 -15.80 -7.25
N ASP A 36 33.47 -16.24 -7.82
CA ASP A 36 33.26 -16.33 -9.25
C ASP A 36 32.97 -14.93 -9.82
N PRO A 37 33.78 -14.39 -10.73
CA PRO A 37 33.56 -13.08 -11.31
C PRO A 37 32.30 -12.98 -12.19
N ALA A 38 31.71 -14.10 -12.58
CA ALA A 38 30.46 -14.14 -13.33
C ALA A 38 29.23 -13.87 -12.45
N ILE A 39 29.37 -13.99 -11.13
CA ILE A 39 28.29 -13.73 -10.17
C ILE A 39 28.31 -12.25 -9.78
N PRO A 40 27.25 -11.47 -10.06
CA PRO A 40 27.21 -10.07 -9.67
C PRO A 40 27.17 -9.93 -8.13
N PRO A 41 27.75 -8.85 -7.59
CA PRO A 41 27.78 -8.64 -6.13
C PRO A 41 26.41 -8.39 -5.51
N PHE A 42 25.44 -7.98 -6.34
CA PHE A 42 24.07 -7.69 -5.89
C PHE A 42 23.08 -8.35 -6.81
N ARG A 43 21.92 -8.66 -6.27
CA ARG A 43 20.76 -9.11 -7.04
C ARG A 43 19.56 -8.25 -6.70
N ASN A 44 18.57 -8.23 -7.59
CA ASN A 44 17.32 -7.52 -7.36
C ASN A 44 16.29 -8.47 -6.73
N GLU A 45 15.64 -7.99 -5.69
CA GLU A 45 14.52 -8.67 -5.05
C GLU A 45 13.34 -7.72 -4.89
N THR A 46 12.13 -8.27 -4.83
CA THR A 46 10.97 -7.50 -4.42
C THR A 46 10.93 -7.44 -2.91
N GLY A 47 11.03 -6.24 -2.37
CA GLY A 47 10.96 -5.98 -0.95
C GLY A 47 9.81 -5.03 -0.63
N ILE A 48 9.71 -4.63 0.62
CA ILE A 48 8.72 -3.67 1.10
C ILE A 48 9.46 -2.47 1.63
N VAL A 49 9.06 -1.29 1.16
CA VAL A 49 9.66 -0.02 1.58
C VAL A 49 8.58 0.96 2.02
N HIS A 50 8.98 1.99 2.74
CA HIS A 50 8.06 3.06 3.10
C HIS A 50 7.69 3.88 1.86
N ALA A 51 6.41 4.13 1.68
CA ALA A 51 5.92 4.97 0.61
C ALA A 51 6.25 6.44 0.87
N THR A 52 6.51 7.18 -0.21
CA THR A 52 6.56 8.64 -0.17
C THR A 52 5.14 9.21 -0.06
N PRO A 53 4.99 10.48 0.33
CA PRO A 53 3.67 11.13 0.33
C PRO A 53 2.95 11.05 -1.02
N VAL A 54 3.66 11.26 -2.12
CA VAL A 54 3.09 11.18 -3.47
C VAL A 54 2.62 9.76 -3.78
N GLU A 55 3.42 8.75 -3.46
CA GLU A 55 3.05 7.35 -3.64
C GLU A 55 1.81 6.95 -2.84
N TYR A 56 1.67 7.50 -1.63
CA TYR A 56 0.48 7.31 -0.81
C TYR A 56 -0.78 7.83 -1.50
N LEU A 57 -0.72 9.04 -2.07
CA LEU A 57 -1.84 9.63 -2.80
C LEU A 57 -2.14 8.88 -4.10
N GLU A 58 -1.12 8.50 -4.84
CA GLU A 58 -1.25 7.70 -6.08
C GLU A 58 -1.92 6.36 -5.81
N ARG A 59 -1.59 5.72 -4.70
CA ARG A 59 -2.18 4.46 -4.28
C ARG A 59 -3.69 4.59 -4.07
N TRP A 60 -4.14 5.65 -3.40
CA TRP A 60 -5.56 5.87 -3.19
C TRP A 60 -6.29 6.25 -4.47
N GLN A 61 -5.63 7.03 -5.33
CA GLN A 61 -6.18 7.33 -6.66
C GLN A 61 -6.34 6.06 -7.49
N ALA A 62 -5.35 5.18 -7.47
CA ALA A 62 -5.43 3.90 -8.17
C ALA A 62 -6.55 3.01 -7.60
N ALA A 63 -6.74 2.99 -6.28
CA ALA A 63 -7.85 2.26 -5.66
C ALA A 63 -9.20 2.77 -6.13
N ASN A 64 -9.37 4.08 -6.24
CA ASN A 64 -10.59 4.69 -6.76
C ASN A 64 -10.86 4.28 -8.21
N GLU A 65 -9.84 4.27 -9.05
CA GLU A 65 -9.96 3.93 -10.46
C GLU A 65 -10.23 2.45 -10.70
N VAL A 66 -9.51 1.59 -9.98
CA VAL A 66 -9.57 0.13 -10.19
C VAL A 66 -10.78 -0.50 -9.52
N PHE A 67 -11.11 -0.08 -8.30
CA PHE A 67 -12.15 -0.70 -7.50
C PHE A 67 -13.42 0.14 -7.37
N GLY A 68 -13.45 1.31 -7.97
CA GLY A 68 -14.59 2.22 -7.81
C GLY A 68 -14.76 2.70 -6.37
N ASP A 69 -13.67 2.79 -5.63
CA ASP A 69 -13.66 3.30 -4.25
C ASP A 69 -13.88 4.81 -4.25
N ASP A 70 -14.15 5.40 -3.10
CA ASP A 70 -14.38 6.83 -2.94
C ASP A 70 -13.53 7.37 -1.79
N VAL A 71 -12.22 7.30 -1.97
CA VAL A 71 -11.24 7.86 -1.04
C VAL A 71 -10.95 9.29 -1.46
N ARG A 72 -11.07 10.24 -0.53
CA ARG A 72 -10.88 11.66 -0.80
C ARG A 72 -9.85 12.25 0.15
N LEU A 73 -8.96 13.07 -0.40
CA LEU A 73 -8.07 13.90 0.41
C LEU A 73 -8.89 15.08 0.97
N THR A 74 -9.03 15.17 2.28
CA THR A 74 -9.81 16.23 2.92
C THR A 74 -8.95 17.40 3.37
N SER A 75 -7.75 17.12 3.86
CA SER A 75 -6.84 18.18 4.30
C SER A 75 -5.40 17.68 4.40
N VAL A 76 -4.49 18.63 4.42
CA VAL A 76 -3.09 18.43 4.77
C VAL A 76 -2.85 19.13 6.09
N ILE A 77 -2.35 18.39 7.08
CA ILE A 77 -2.12 18.92 8.43
C ILE A 77 -0.62 19.13 8.62
N GLN A 78 -0.23 20.35 8.91
CA GLN A 78 1.15 20.66 9.28
C GLN A 78 1.26 20.74 10.79
N TRP A 79 2.15 19.95 11.35
CA TRP A 79 2.39 19.90 12.79
C TRP A 79 3.44 20.93 13.21
N SER A 80 3.49 21.24 14.50
CA SER A 80 4.42 22.23 15.06
C SER A 80 5.90 21.92 14.87
N ASP A 81 6.23 20.62 14.67
CA ASP A 81 7.60 20.17 14.42
C ASP A 81 8.03 20.26 12.95
N GLY A 82 7.16 20.78 12.08
CA GLY A 82 7.41 20.89 10.64
C GLY A 82 7.00 19.66 9.83
N MET A 83 6.66 18.55 10.48
CA MET A 83 6.13 17.37 9.80
C MET A 83 4.69 17.58 9.38
N PHE A 84 4.22 16.76 8.44
CA PHE A 84 2.85 16.88 7.98
C PHE A 84 2.17 15.51 7.87
N SER A 85 0.83 15.55 7.84
CA SER A 85 -0.01 14.38 7.65
C SER A 85 -1.05 14.66 6.59
N PHE A 86 -1.51 13.60 5.93
CA PHE A 86 -2.71 13.67 5.11
C PHE A 86 -3.91 13.17 5.92
N ALA A 87 -5.00 13.90 5.81
CA ALA A 87 -6.30 13.44 6.27
C ALA A 87 -7.11 13.02 5.05
N ILE A 88 -7.52 11.77 5.01
CA ILE A 88 -8.37 11.23 3.94
C ILE A 88 -9.70 10.79 4.53
N SER A 89 -10.74 10.83 3.71
CA SER A 89 -12.03 10.26 4.06
C SER A 89 -12.39 9.15 3.08
N GLN A 90 -13.08 8.16 3.58
CA GLN A 90 -13.59 7.05 2.77
C GLN A 90 -14.95 6.60 3.32
N PRO A 91 -15.80 5.96 2.49
CA PRO A 91 -17.05 5.42 2.98
C PRO A 91 -16.82 4.46 4.12
N GLN A 92 -17.73 4.46 5.09
CA GLN A 92 -17.74 3.45 6.14
C GLN A 92 -18.32 2.17 5.59
N TYR A 93 -17.53 1.09 5.64
CA TYR A 93 -17.96 -0.21 5.17
C TYR A 93 -18.53 -1.03 6.32
N HIS A 94 -19.62 -1.73 6.04
CA HIS A 94 -20.29 -2.60 6.98
C HIS A 94 -20.29 -4.04 6.45
N GLY A 95 -20.19 -4.99 7.33
CA GLY A 95 -20.21 -6.40 6.98
C GLY A 95 -19.18 -7.20 7.80
N GLU A 96 -19.16 -8.49 7.56
CA GLU A 96 -18.17 -9.35 8.16
C GLU A 96 -16.85 -9.31 7.39
N PRO A 97 -15.70 -9.42 8.08
CA PRO A 97 -14.41 -9.51 7.40
C PRO A 97 -14.39 -10.71 6.45
N ALA A 98 -13.87 -10.49 5.24
CA ALA A 98 -13.68 -11.58 4.29
C ALA A 98 -12.61 -12.54 4.79
N THR A 99 -12.80 -13.84 4.54
CA THR A 99 -11.78 -14.85 4.82
C THR A 99 -10.66 -14.76 3.78
N ASP A 100 -9.47 -15.27 4.12
CA ASP A 100 -8.36 -15.33 3.18
C ASP A 100 -8.73 -16.07 1.89
N ARG A 101 -9.52 -17.13 2.01
CA ARG A 101 -9.99 -17.89 0.88
C ARG A 101 -10.92 -17.09 -0.04
N GLU A 102 -11.81 -16.31 0.54
CA GLU A 102 -12.71 -15.43 -0.22
C GLU A 102 -11.92 -14.32 -0.94
N ILE A 103 -10.95 -13.73 -0.28
CA ILE A 103 -10.06 -12.73 -0.85
C ILE A 103 -9.28 -13.31 -2.02
N GLU A 104 -8.69 -14.49 -1.84
CA GLU A 104 -7.93 -15.16 -2.88
C GLU A 104 -8.81 -15.50 -4.10
N HIS A 105 -10.00 -16.03 -3.86
CA HIS A 105 -10.93 -16.34 -4.92
C HIS A 105 -11.34 -15.10 -5.71
N PHE A 106 -11.67 -14.02 -5.02
CA PHE A 106 -12.08 -12.76 -5.65
C PHE A 106 -10.98 -12.20 -6.56
N PHE A 107 -9.76 -12.08 -6.04
CA PHE A 107 -8.66 -11.51 -6.81
C PHE A 107 -8.20 -12.43 -7.93
N THR A 108 -8.11 -13.72 -7.69
CA THR A 108 -7.72 -14.70 -8.72
C THR A 108 -8.72 -14.74 -9.87
N ALA A 109 -10.01 -14.72 -9.57
CA ALA A 109 -11.05 -14.70 -10.58
C ALA A 109 -11.05 -13.41 -11.42
N ALA A 110 -10.57 -12.30 -10.85
CA ALA A 110 -10.44 -11.03 -11.54
C ALA A 110 -9.12 -10.87 -12.31
N GLY A 111 -8.26 -11.87 -12.32
CA GLY A 111 -6.98 -11.84 -13.04
C GLY A 111 -5.80 -11.32 -12.25
N TRP A 112 -5.94 -11.18 -10.94
CA TRP A 112 -4.85 -10.73 -10.08
C TRP A 112 -3.97 -11.91 -9.64
N SER A 113 -2.69 -11.65 -9.45
CA SER A 113 -1.72 -12.63 -8.94
C SER A 113 -1.02 -12.07 -7.70
N ARG A 114 -0.66 -12.97 -6.79
CA ARG A 114 0.16 -12.57 -5.64
C ARG A 114 1.60 -12.35 -6.06
N VAL A 115 2.24 -11.33 -5.50
CA VAL A 115 3.67 -11.07 -5.72
C VAL A 115 4.51 -12.16 -5.05
N TRP A 116 4.09 -12.61 -3.86
CA TRP A 116 4.63 -13.77 -3.15
C TRP A 116 3.55 -14.33 -2.21
N PRO A 117 3.72 -15.55 -1.67
CA PRO A 117 2.73 -16.11 -0.75
C PRO A 117 2.42 -15.17 0.42
N ASN A 118 1.14 -15.03 0.75
CA ASN A 118 0.62 -14.16 1.82
C ASN A 118 0.89 -12.66 1.63
N SER A 119 1.14 -12.23 0.40
CA SER A 119 1.36 -10.84 0.06
C SER A 119 0.20 -10.24 -0.73
N ARG A 120 0.45 -9.07 -1.30
CA ARG A 120 -0.51 -8.36 -2.13
C ARG A 120 -0.77 -9.05 -3.46
N PHE A 121 -1.95 -8.83 -3.99
CA PHE A 121 -2.27 -9.18 -5.37
C PHE A 121 -1.88 -8.04 -6.31
N ILE A 122 -1.45 -8.38 -7.51
CA ILE A 122 -1.25 -7.46 -8.61
C ILE A 122 -2.02 -7.96 -9.84
N LEU A 123 -2.47 -7.03 -10.66
CA LEU A 123 -3.10 -7.35 -11.93
C LEU A 123 -2.01 -7.73 -12.93
N GLY A 124 -2.06 -8.96 -13.39
CA GLY A 124 -1.04 -9.45 -14.29
C GLY A 124 -1.55 -10.36 -15.36
#